data_00b52ec7c2fcf3e18b0c4ddb308fc7eb
#
_entry.id   00b52ec7c2fcf3e18b0c4ddb308fc7eb
#
_cell.length_a   1.000
_cell.length_b   1.000
_cell.length_c   1.000
_cell.angle_alpha   90.00
_cell.angle_beta   90.00
_cell.angle_gamma   90.00
#
_symmetry.space_group_name_H-M   'P 1'
#
loop_
_entity.id
_entity.type
_entity.pdbx_description
1 polymer ?
#
loop_
_entity_poly.entity_id
_entity_poly.type
_entity_poly.pdbx_seq_one_letter_code
_entity_poly.pdbx_strand_id
1 'polypeptide(L)'
;LVKAGSGVMTAGVPDSLGVPAGCTQDTLSAVYNDLESVRAHFERCGEEIAAIIVEPVGANMGTVLPKDGFLQGLRDLCDQYGALLIFDEVITGFRLQADGAQGRFGVRPDLTTYGKIIGAGMPVGAYGGRRDVMEMVSPVGAVYQAGTLSGNPVAMAAGIAQLSILNSDPMYYDKLNENGDWFFGE
;
A
#
# COMPACT_ATOMS: atom_id res chain seq x y z
N LEU A 1 1.09 10.92 10.39
CA LEU A 1 1.07 11.10 11.84
C LEU A 1 2.36 10.58 12.49
N VAL A 2 2.82 9.42 12.10
CA VAL A 2 4.06 8.80 12.57
C VAL A 2 5.17 9.11 11.59
N LYS A 3 6.39 9.27 12.07
CA LYS A 3 7.57 9.46 11.25
C LYS A 3 7.91 8.17 10.50
N ALA A 4 7.28 8.00 9.35
CA ALA A 4 7.44 6.85 8.44
C ALA A 4 7.08 7.31 7.01
N GLY A 5 7.51 6.60 6.01
CA GLY A 5 7.26 6.94 4.61
C GLY A 5 8.32 7.88 4.05
N SER A 6 7.97 9.04 3.58
CA SER A 6 8.82 9.96 2.80
C SER A 6 10.00 10.57 3.55
N GLY A 7 10.71 9.84 4.36
CA GLY A 7 11.98 10.25 4.94
C GLY A 7 12.11 10.03 6.44
N VAL A 8 13.14 9.53 6.91
CA VAL A 8 13.66 9.30 8.26
C VAL A 8 12.79 8.39 9.13
N MET A 9 13.22 7.17 9.21
CA MET A 9 12.68 6.13 10.07
C MET A 9 13.07 6.35 11.53
N THR A 10 12.07 6.43 12.39
CA THR A 10 12.26 6.26 13.83
C THR A 10 10.96 5.83 14.50
N ALA A 11 11.08 4.99 15.51
CA ALA A 11 9.98 4.39 16.25
C ALA A 11 8.97 5.41 16.76
N GLY A 12 7.69 5.25 16.41
CA GLY A 12 6.53 5.83 17.08
C GLY A 12 6.54 7.32 17.41
N VAL A 13 7.43 8.10 16.79
CA VAL A 13 7.56 9.54 17.07
C VAL A 13 6.65 10.33 16.13
N PRO A 14 5.88 11.32 16.62
CA PRO A 14 5.12 12.21 15.77
C PRO A 14 6.03 12.95 14.77
N ASP A 15 5.66 12.93 13.50
CA ASP A 15 6.39 13.66 12.44
C ASP A 15 5.91 15.12 12.29
N SER A 16 4.86 15.49 12.99
CA SER A 16 4.27 16.81 12.93
C SER A 16 4.02 17.36 14.34
N LEU A 17 4.29 18.64 14.49
CA LEU A 17 3.89 19.37 15.70
C LEU A 17 2.36 19.34 15.85
N GLY A 18 1.89 19.23 17.08
CA GLY A 18 0.47 19.18 17.39
C GLY A 18 -0.14 17.77 17.36
N VAL A 19 0.63 16.73 17.02
CA VAL A 19 0.18 15.34 17.13
C VAL A 19 0.50 14.81 18.53
N PRO A 20 -0.51 14.44 19.34
CA PRO A 20 -0.27 13.88 20.67
C PRO A 20 0.41 12.52 20.60
N ALA A 21 1.23 12.20 21.59
CA ALA A 21 1.91 10.90 21.66
C ALA A 21 0.93 9.71 21.60
N GLY A 22 -0.24 9.81 22.20
CA GLY A 22 -1.27 8.78 22.13
C GLY A 22 -1.80 8.44 20.73
N CYS A 23 -1.51 9.29 19.73
CA CYS A 23 -1.85 9.00 18.33
C CYS A 23 -0.78 8.18 17.60
N THR A 24 0.39 7.99 18.18
CA THR A 24 1.55 7.37 17.50
C THR A 24 2.19 6.24 18.30
N GLN A 25 1.91 6.13 19.57
CA GLN A 25 2.55 5.18 20.50
C GLN A 25 2.38 3.71 20.06
N ASP A 26 1.26 3.39 19.41
CA ASP A 26 0.92 2.03 18.98
C ASP A 26 1.38 1.74 17.54
N THR A 27 2.22 2.62 16.96
CA THR A 27 2.80 2.44 15.64
C THR A 27 4.28 2.13 15.75
N LEU A 28 4.67 0.94 15.30
CA LEU A 28 6.06 0.51 15.23
C LEU A 28 6.62 0.84 13.85
N SER A 29 7.86 1.32 13.79
CA SER A 29 8.55 1.58 12.53
C SER A 29 9.69 0.60 12.34
N ALA A 30 9.73 -0.05 11.19
CA ALA A 30 10.80 -0.96 10.77
C ALA A 30 11.59 -0.37 9.60
N VAL A 31 12.78 -0.92 9.37
CA VAL A 31 13.66 -0.50 8.28
C VAL A 31 13.24 -1.19 6.98
N TYR A 32 12.95 -0.43 5.93
CA TYR A 32 12.62 -1.00 4.62
C TYR A 32 13.77 -1.83 4.07
N ASN A 33 13.47 -3.00 3.49
CA ASN A 33 14.47 -3.97 3.04
C ASN A 33 15.35 -4.61 4.13
N ASP A 34 14.94 -4.47 5.38
CA ASP A 34 15.56 -5.15 6.53
C ASP A 34 14.51 -5.98 7.28
N LEU A 35 14.38 -7.25 6.88
CA LEU A 35 13.40 -8.18 7.46
C LEU A 35 13.69 -8.47 8.94
N GLU A 36 14.95 -8.40 9.36
CA GLU A 36 15.32 -8.63 10.77
C GLU A 36 14.79 -7.51 11.67
N SER A 37 14.77 -6.26 11.17
CA SER A 37 14.15 -5.15 11.91
C SER A 37 12.65 -5.36 12.14
N VAL A 38 11.96 -6.00 11.17
CA VAL A 38 10.55 -6.37 11.30
C VAL A 38 10.40 -7.54 12.27
N ARG A 39 11.21 -8.59 12.10
CA ARG A 39 11.20 -9.79 12.96
C ARG A 39 11.37 -9.43 14.43
N ALA A 40 12.30 -8.53 14.76
CA ALA A 40 12.54 -8.08 16.12
C ALA A 40 11.29 -7.46 16.79
N HIS A 41 10.41 -6.79 16.02
CA HIS A 41 9.13 -6.32 16.53
C HIS A 41 8.18 -7.49 16.82
N PHE A 42 8.07 -8.45 15.91
CA PHE A 42 7.20 -9.62 16.11
C PHE A 42 7.67 -10.52 17.25
N GLU A 43 8.97 -10.71 17.45
CA GLU A 43 9.51 -11.46 18.58
C GLU A 43 9.21 -10.79 19.93
N ARG A 44 9.16 -9.45 19.94
CA ARG A 44 8.89 -8.68 21.15
C ARG A 44 7.41 -8.61 21.52
N CYS A 45 6.54 -8.42 20.55
CA CYS A 45 5.10 -8.15 20.78
C CYS A 45 4.21 -8.62 19.62
N GLY A 46 4.55 -9.74 18.97
CA GLY A 46 3.86 -10.20 17.76
C GLY A 46 2.38 -10.44 17.92
N GLU A 47 1.93 -10.92 19.08
CA GLU A 47 0.51 -11.14 19.38
C GLU A 47 -0.31 -9.83 19.47
N GLU A 48 0.36 -8.68 19.64
CA GLU A 48 -0.28 -7.36 19.69
C GLU A 48 -0.25 -6.63 18.32
N ILE A 49 0.51 -7.16 17.35
CA ILE A 49 0.63 -6.52 16.03
C ILE A 49 -0.57 -6.89 15.16
N ALA A 50 -1.41 -5.91 14.90
CA ALA A 50 -2.60 -6.09 14.07
C ALA A 50 -2.27 -6.20 12.57
N ALA A 51 -1.31 -5.42 12.08
CA ALA A 51 -0.99 -5.37 10.66
C ALA A 51 0.41 -4.79 10.39
N ILE A 52 0.97 -5.16 9.23
CA ILE A 52 2.05 -4.44 8.56
C ILE A 52 1.45 -3.64 7.40
N ILE A 53 1.80 -2.35 7.27
CA ILE A 53 1.55 -1.57 6.06
C ILE A 53 2.88 -1.22 5.41
N VAL A 54 2.99 -1.43 4.11
CA VAL A 54 4.23 -1.21 3.35
C VAL A 54 3.94 -0.77 1.92
N GLU A 55 4.70 0.19 1.39
CA GLU A 55 4.78 0.41 -0.05
C GLU A 55 5.59 -0.74 -0.66
N PRO A 56 5.04 -1.57 -1.59
CA PRO A 56 5.80 -2.67 -2.20
C PRO A 56 7.03 -2.20 -2.97
N VAL A 57 6.96 -1.00 -3.53
CA VAL A 57 8.11 -0.21 -3.99
C VAL A 57 8.09 1.09 -3.24
N GLY A 58 9.12 1.36 -2.47
CA GLY A 58 9.24 2.55 -1.64
C GLY A 58 9.45 3.80 -2.48
N ALA A 59 8.39 4.31 -3.12
CA ALA A 59 8.49 5.41 -4.07
C ALA A 59 8.81 6.75 -3.40
N ASN A 60 8.28 7.00 -2.20
CA ASN A 60 8.50 8.25 -1.47
C ASN A 60 9.95 8.43 -0.96
N MET A 61 10.74 7.37 -0.94
CA MET A 61 12.15 7.44 -0.52
C MET A 61 13.16 7.29 -1.67
N GLY A 62 12.72 7.52 -2.92
CA GLY A 62 13.57 7.49 -4.10
C GLY A 62 13.39 6.27 -4.99
N THR A 63 12.18 5.71 -5.04
CA THR A 63 11.84 4.53 -5.86
C THR A 63 12.74 3.32 -5.54
N VAL A 64 12.77 2.96 -4.26
CA VAL A 64 13.56 1.83 -3.78
C VAL A 64 12.81 0.54 -4.00
N LEU A 65 13.40 -0.36 -4.78
CA LEU A 65 12.85 -1.70 -5.02
C LEU A 65 12.97 -2.58 -3.76
N PRO A 66 12.01 -3.48 -3.55
CA PRO A 66 12.17 -4.50 -2.52
C PRO A 66 13.30 -5.46 -2.89
N LYS A 67 14.12 -5.81 -1.91
CA LYS A 67 15.10 -6.89 -2.07
C LYS A 67 14.39 -8.23 -2.25
N ASP A 68 15.06 -9.16 -2.90
CA ASP A 68 14.56 -10.53 -3.07
C ASP A 68 14.16 -11.13 -1.72
N GLY A 69 12.96 -11.69 -1.66
CA GLY A 69 12.41 -12.31 -0.46
C GLY A 69 11.87 -11.34 0.60
N PHE A 70 12.07 -10.02 0.49
CA PHE A 70 11.60 -9.08 1.53
C PHE A 70 10.08 -9.09 1.66
N LEU A 71 9.33 -8.89 0.57
CA LEU A 71 7.87 -8.87 0.61
C LEU A 71 7.28 -10.23 1.02
N GLN A 72 7.88 -11.33 0.55
CA GLN A 72 7.47 -12.67 0.96
C GLN A 72 7.73 -12.88 2.44
N GLY A 73 8.87 -12.45 2.96
CA GLY A 73 9.18 -12.53 4.38
C GLY A 73 8.21 -11.74 5.26
N LEU A 74 7.71 -10.58 4.79
CA LEU A 74 6.64 -9.86 5.48
C LEU A 74 5.33 -10.67 5.49
N ARG A 75 4.98 -11.33 4.38
CA ARG A 75 3.81 -12.20 4.29
C ARG A 75 3.93 -13.35 5.28
N ASP A 76 5.07 -14.03 5.29
CA ASP A 76 5.32 -15.18 6.16
C ASP A 76 5.23 -14.81 7.65
N LEU A 77 5.76 -13.64 8.03
CA LEU A 77 5.62 -13.12 9.40
C LEU A 77 4.16 -12.83 9.75
N CYS A 78 3.42 -12.17 8.85
CA CYS A 78 2.00 -11.92 9.08
C CYS A 78 1.22 -13.23 9.24
N ASP A 79 1.49 -14.23 8.42
CA ASP A 79 0.82 -15.53 8.50
C ASP A 79 1.17 -16.26 9.79
N GLN A 80 2.43 -16.19 10.22
CA GLN A 80 2.90 -16.83 11.45
C GLN A 80 2.23 -16.27 12.70
N TYR A 81 2.03 -14.94 12.76
CA TYR A 81 1.51 -14.26 13.95
C TYR A 81 0.05 -13.86 13.85
N GLY A 82 -0.63 -14.16 12.73
CA GLY A 82 -2.02 -13.80 12.51
C GLY A 82 -2.28 -12.32 12.25
N ALA A 83 -1.24 -11.56 11.89
CA ALA A 83 -1.34 -10.16 11.51
C ALA A 83 -1.78 -10.00 10.05
N LEU A 84 -2.29 -8.83 9.68
CA LEU A 84 -2.64 -8.52 8.29
C LEU A 84 -1.46 -7.89 7.55
N LEU A 85 -1.27 -8.26 6.29
CA LEU A 85 -0.38 -7.56 5.37
C LEU A 85 -1.18 -6.56 4.52
N ILE A 86 -0.79 -5.30 4.55
CA ILE A 86 -1.42 -4.22 3.78
C ILE A 86 -0.39 -3.67 2.80
N PHE A 87 -0.69 -3.74 1.51
CA PHE A 87 0.12 -3.05 0.50
C PHE A 87 -0.43 -1.65 0.24
N ASP A 88 0.42 -0.65 0.45
CA ASP A 88 0.17 0.70 -0.04
C ASP A 88 0.55 0.77 -1.52
N GLU A 89 -0.44 0.53 -2.36
CA GLU A 89 -0.31 0.64 -3.82
C GLU A 89 -0.86 1.97 -4.37
N VAL A 90 -0.86 3.00 -3.57
CA VAL A 90 -1.26 4.35 -4.03
C VAL A 90 -0.38 4.83 -5.19
N ILE A 91 0.89 4.41 -5.25
CA ILE A 91 1.79 4.72 -6.37
C ILE A 91 1.87 3.57 -7.36
N THR A 92 2.00 2.33 -6.91
CA THR A 92 2.27 1.17 -7.75
C THR A 92 1.03 0.57 -8.41
N GLY A 93 -0.15 0.73 -7.80
CA GLY A 93 -1.41 0.20 -8.33
C GLY A 93 -1.75 0.78 -9.69
N PHE A 94 -2.03 -0.10 -10.65
CA PHE A 94 -2.28 0.24 -12.06
C PHE A 94 -1.13 0.99 -12.77
N ARG A 95 0.03 1.09 -12.14
CA ARG A 95 1.21 1.74 -12.72
C ARG A 95 2.19 0.74 -13.31
N LEU A 96 2.55 -0.28 -12.56
CA LEU A 96 3.52 -1.30 -13.00
C LEU A 96 2.88 -2.28 -13.98
N GLN A 97 1.67 -2.69 -13.67
CA GLN A 97 0.81 -3.59 -14.44
C GLN A 97 -0.62 -3.50 -13.88
N ALA A 98 -1.58 -4.19 -14.51
CA ALA A 98 -2.99 -4.10 -14.14
C ALA A 98 -3.28 -4.52 -12.69
N ASP A 99 -2.58 -5.53 -12.19
CA ASP A 99 -2.68 -6.04 -10.82
C ASP A 99 -1.59 -5.46 -9.88
N GLY A 100 -0.94 -4.37 -10.30
CA GLY A 100 -0.02 -3.60 -9.47
C GLY A 100 1.24 -4.37 -9.05
N ALA A 101 1.78 -3.97 -7.91
CA ALA A 101 2.98 -4.59 -7.36
C ALA A 101 2.73 -6.00 -6.82
N GLN A 102 1.53 -6.29 -6.32
CA GLN A 102 1.18 -7.63 -5.86
C GLN A 102 1.32 -8.67 -6.99
N GLY A 103 0.89 -8.35 -8.20
CA GLY A 103 1.11 -9.21 -9.36
C GLY A 103 2.57 -9.24 -9.79
N ARG A 104 3.24 -8.09 -9.83
CA ARG A 104 4.64 -7.98 -10.23
C ARG A 104 5.59 -8.82 -9.37
N PHE A 105 5.37 -8.84 -8.05
CA PHE A 105 6.22 -9.56 -7.11
C PHE A 105 5.65 -10.90 -6.64
N GLY A 106 4.44 -11.25 -7.07
CA GLY A 106 3.80 -12.53 -6.73
C GLY A 106 3.44 -12.69 -5.25
N VAL A 107 3.31 -11.58 -4.50
CA VAL A 107 2.96 -11.59 -3.08
C VAL A 107 1.58 -10.98 -2.88
N ARG A 108 0.67 -11.73 -2.27
CA ARG A 108 -0.71 -11.31 -2.05
C ARG A 108 -0.90 -10.71 -0.66
N PRO A 109 -1.25 -9.42 -0.56
CA PRO A 109 -1.62 -8.81 0.71
C PRO A 109 -3.05 -9.21 1.14
N ASP A 110 -3.38 -8.96 2.39
CA ASP A 110 -4.76 -9.08 2.90
C ASP A 110 -5.61 -7.88 2.50
N LEU A 111 -5.01 -6.70 2.52
CA LEU A 111 -5.62 -5.43 2.10
C LEU A 111 -4.67 -4.67 1.17
N THR A 112 -5.26 -3.87 0.29
CA THR A 112 -4.52 -2.96 -0.60
C THR A 112 -5.17 -1.59 -0.58
N THR A 113 -4.36 -0.53 -0.53
CA THR A 113 -4.83 0.84 -0.70
C THR A 113 -4.46 1.36 -2.08
N TYR A 114 -5.34 2.14 -2.68
CA TYR A 114 -5.18 2.72 -4.02
C TYR A 114 -5.47 4.22 -4.01
N GLY A 115 -4.87 4.93 -4.95
CA GLY A 115 -5.08 6.36 -5.17
C GLY A 115 -4.49 6.78 -6.51
N LYS A 116 -4.14 8.03 -6.64
CA LYS A 116 -3.46 8.59 -7.84
C LYS A 116 -4.09 8.16 -9.17
N ILE A 117 -3.54 7.13 -9.83
CA ILE A 117 -4.00 6.68 -11.16
C ILE A 117 -5.50 6.37 -11.19
N ILE A 118 -6.05 5.76 -10.14
CA ILE A 118 -7.47 5.41 -10.12
C ILE A 118 -8.40 6.62 -10.19
N GLY A 119 -7.90 7.82 -9.93
CA GLY A 119 -8.65 9.07 -9.98
C GLY A 119 -8.47 9.86 -11.27
N ALA A 120 -7.54 9.48 -12.15
CA ALA A 120 -7.22 10.26 -13.36
C ALA A 120 -6.97 11.77 -13.07
N GLY A 121 -6.29 12.07 -11.97
CA GLY A 121 -6.03 13.43 -11.49
C GLY A 121 -7.10 13.99 -10.55
N MET A 122 -8.25 13.33 -10.42
CA MET A 122 -9.28 13.71 -9.45
C MET A 122 -8.98 13.12 -8.04
N PRO A 123 -9.45 13.78 -6.96
CA PRO A 123 -9.21 13.32 -5.60
C PRO A 123 -10.06 12.08 -5.29
N VAL A 124 -9.43 10.91 -5.34
CA VAL A 124 -10.04 9.64 -4.99
C VAL A 124 -9.04 8.74 -4.30
N GLY A 125 -9.51 7.99 -3.34
CA GLY A 125 -8.80 6.88 -2.72
C GLY A 125 -9.73 5.69 -2.59
N ALA A 126 -9.16 4.50 -2.60
CA ALA A 126 -9.89 3.27 -2.37
C ALA A 126 -9.04 2.31 -1.54
N TYR A 127 -9.69 1.40 -0.87
CA TYR A 127 -9.07 0.25 -0.24
C TYR A 127 -9.97 -0.97 -0.39
N GLY A 128 -9.36 -2.13 -0.37
CA GLY A 128 -10.08 -3.39 -0.51
C GLY A 128 -9.17 -4.57 -0.23
N GLY A 129 -9.73 -5.77 -0.22
CA GLY A 129 -8.98 -7.00 0.01
C GLY A 129 -9.86 -8.16 0.43
N ARG A 130 -9.40 -8.93 1.39
CA ARG A 130 -10.09 -10.11 1.90
C ARG A 130 -11.51 -9.78 2.33
N ARG A 131 -12.45 -10.61 1.90
CA ARG A 131 -13.88 -10.42 2.16
C ARG A 131 -14.20 -10.33 3.65
N ASP A 132 -13.65 -11.24 4.46
CA ASP A 132 -13.88 -11.30 5.89
C ASP A 132 -13.44 -10.03 6.62
N VAL A 133 -12.35 -9.40 6.16
CA VAL A 133 -11.88 -8.10 6.68
C VAL A 133 -12.77 -6.96 6.20
N MET A 134 -13.12 -6.95 4.91
CA MET A 134 -13.96 -5.89 4.33
C MET A 134 -15.40 -5.91 4.86
N GLU A 135 -15.92 -7.05 5.22
CA GLU A 135 -17.26 -7.20 5.83
C GLU A 135 -17.34 -6.61 7.25
N MET A 136 -16.20 -6.27 7.87
CA MET A 136 -16.19 -5.51 9.12
C MET A 136 -16.61 -4.04 8.94
N VAL A 137 -16.57 -3.53 7.70
CA VAL A 137 -16.91 -2.13 7.39
C VAL A 137 -18.43 -1.94 7.28
N SER A 138 -18.92 -0.84 7.84
CA SER A 138 -20.34 -0.44 7.74
C SER A 138 -20.79 -0.33 6.26
N PRO A 139 -22.04 -0.73 5.93
CA PRO A 139 -23.15 -1.12 6.83
C PRO A 139 -23.16 -2.60 7.21
N VAL A 140 -22.28 -3.43 6.66
CA VAL A 140 -22.23 -4.87 6.98
C VAL A 140 -21.70 -5.09 8.38
N GLY A 141 -20.55 -4.50 8.69
CA GLY A 141 -19.92 -4.56 10.01
C GLY A 141 -20.03 -3.27 10.80
N ALA A 142 -19.33 -3.21 11.91
CA ALA A 142 -19.41 -2.10 12.88
C ALA A 142 -18.37 -1.00 12.66
N VAL A 143 -17.40 -1.21 11.76
CA VAL A 143 -16.34 -0.23 11.49
C VAL A 143 -16.88 0.88 10.62
N TYR A 144 -17.08 2.06 11.21
CA TYR A 144 -17.58 3.23 10.48
C TYR A 144 -16.49 3.85 9.60
N GLN A 145 -16.82 4.08 8.35
CA GLN A 145 -16.00 4.82 7.39
C GLN A 145 -16.91 5.73 6.56
N ALA A 146 -16.57 7.00 6.47
CA ALA A 146 -17.29 7.96 5.65
C ALA A 146 -16.35 9.09 5.20
N GLY A 147 -16.71 9.71 4.08
CA GLY A 147 -16.04 10.89 3.56
C GLY A 147 -17.01 11.67 2.66
N THR A 148 -17.12 12.96 2.87
CA THR A 148 -18.05 13.83 2.13
C THR A 148 -17.85 13.74 0.63
N LEU A 149 -16.61 13.57 0.17
CA LEU A 149 -16.26 13.45 -1.26
C LEU A 149 -16.19 12.00 -1.75
N SER A 150 -16.45 11.01 -0.88
CA SER A 150 -16.46 9.60 -1.29
C SER A 150 -17.55 9.35 -2.31
N GLY A 151 -17.20 8.70 -3.43
CA GLY A 151 -18.13 8.44 -4.52
C GLY A 151 -18.50 9.68 -5.33
N ASN A 152 -17.73 10.77 -5.26
CA ASN A 152 -17.97 11.97 -6.07
C ASN A 152 -18.13 11.60 -7.55
N PRO A 153 -19.24 11.97 -8.21
CA PRO A 153 -19.55 11.49 -9.57
C PRO A 153 -18.51 11.90 -10.61
N VAL A 154 -17.88 13.06 -10.48
CA VAL A 154 -16.84 13.51 -11.41
C VAL A 154 -15.59 12.64 -11.25
N ALA A 155 -15.16 12.40 -10.01
CA ALA A 155 -14.01 11.53 -9.73
C ALA A 155 -14.26 10.08 -10.16
N MET A 156 -15.48 9.57 -9.95
CA MET A 156 -15.87 8.23 -10.40
C MET A 156 -15.87 8.12 -11.93
N ALA A 157 -16.43 9.10 -12.64
CA ALA A 157 -16.44 9.12 -14.11
C ALA A 157 -15.00 9.19 -14.67
N ALA A 158 -14.14 10.04 -14.11
CA ALA A 158 -12.74 10.15 -14.51
C ALA A 158 -11.98 8.85 -14.27
N GLY A 159 -12.16 8.24 -13.09
CA GLY A 159 -11.55 6.97 -12.74
C GLY A 159 -11.99 5.81 -13.65
N ILE A 160 -13.29 5.72 -13.94
CA ILE A 160 -13.84 4.72 -14.87
C ILE A 160 -13.20 4.90 -16.26
N ALA A 161 -13.14 6.13 -16.77
CA ALA A 161 -12.52 6.41 -18.06
C ALA A 161 -11.05 5.99 -18.09
N GLN A 162 -10.28 6.37 -17.06
CA GLN A 162 -8.85 6.03 -16.93
C GLN A 162 -8.64 4.51 -16.89
N LEU A 163 -9.33 3.81 -16.01
CA LEU A 163 -9.17 2.37 -15.86
C LEU A 163 -9.66 1.60 -17.09
N SER A 164 -10.69 2.11 -17.78
CA SER A 164 -11.16 1.54 -19.05
C SER A 164 -10.09 1.65 -20.13
N ILE A 165 -9.38 2.79 -20.23
CA ILE A 165 -8.26 2.96 -21.17
C ILE A 165 -7.14 1.97 -20.85
N LEU A 166 -6.72 1.89 -19.59
CA LEU A 166 -5.65 0.98 -19.16
C LEU A 166 -5.99 -0.50 -19.44
N ASN A 167 -7.27 -0.87 -19.37
CA ASN A 167 -7.74 -2.24 -19.58
C ASN A 167 -8.17 -2.54 -21.03
N SER A 168 -8.17 -1.54 -21.91
CA SER A 168 -8.66 -1.70 -23.29
C SER A 168 -7.66 -2.39 -24.22
N ASP A 169 -6.37 -2.30 -23.93
CA ASP A 169 -5.30 -2.89 -24.73
C ASP A 169 -4.48 -3.85 -23.84
N PRO A 170 -4.54 -5.16 -24.08
CA PRO A 170 -3.73 -6.15 -23.35
C PRO A 170 -2.22 -5.88 -23.40
N MET A 171 -1.75 -5.19 -24.44
CA MET A 171 -0.34 -4.85 -24.63
C MET A 171 0.05 -3.49 -24.04
N TYR A 172 -0.88 -2.82 -23.32
CA TYR A 172 -0.63 -1.46 -22.83
C TYR A 172 0.61 -1.38 -21.95
N TYR A 173 0.72 -2.28 -20.99
CA TYR A 173 1.84 -2.31 -20.04
C TYR A 173 3.14 -2.80 -20.68
N ASP A 174 3.07 -3.72 -21.64
CA ASP A 174 4.25 -4.18 -22.39
C ASP A 174 4.86 -3.01 -23.15
N LYS A 175 4.04 -2.25 -23.89
CA LYS A 175 4.47 -1.04 -24.61
C LYS A 175 5.02 0.03 -23.67
N LEU A 176 4.41 0.19 -22.49
CA LEU A 176 4.89 1.14 -21.49
C LEU A 176 6.28 0.76 -20.98
N ASN A 177 6.49 -0.52 -20.68
CA ASN A 177 7.78 -1.04 -20.23
C ASN A 177 8.84 -0.94 -21.34
N GLU A 178 8.53 -1.34 -22.57
CA GLU A 178 9.42 -1.19 -23.73
C GLU A 178 9.86 0.28 -23.94
N ASN A 179 8.94 1.23 -23.80
CA ASN A 179 9.27 2.65 -23.87
C ASN A 179 10.18 3.09 -22.72
N GLY A 180 9.98 2.53 -21.52
CA GLY A 180 10.83 2.78 -20.35
C GLY A 180 12.25 2.28 -20.60
N ASP A 181 12.38 1.05 -21.05
CA ASP A 181 13.67 0.42 -21.35
C ASP A 181 14.42 1.20 -22.44
N TRP A 182 13.72 1.59 -23.51
CA TRP A 182 14.30 2.44 -24.55
C TRP A 182 14.77 3.80 -23.99
N PHE A 183 13.98 4.42 -23.13
CA PHE A 183 14.32 5.75 -22.57
C PHE A 183 15.52 5.68 -21.63
N PHE A 184 15.66 4.62 -20.84
CA PHE A 184 16.78 4.44 -19.93
C PHE A 184 18.00 3.79 -20.57
N GLY A 185 17.88 3.28 -21.80
CA GLY A 185 19.00 2.72 -22.58
C GLY A 185 19.41 1.32 -22.15
N GLU A 186 18.48 0.55 -21.60
CA GLU A 186 18.67 -0.85 -21.21
C GLU A 186 18.09 -1.82 -22.25
#